data_63e92622a8e83b6b6c8f7235df2f926c
#
_entry.id   63e92622a8e83b6b6c8f7235df2f926c
#
_cell.length_a   1.000
_cell.length_b   1.000
_cell.length_c   1.000
_cell.angle_alpha   90.00
_cell.angle_beta   90.00
_cell.angle_gamma   90.00
#
_symmetry.space_group_name_H-M   'P 1'
#
loop_
_entity.id
_entity.type
_entity.pdbx_description
1 polymer ?
#
loop_
_entity_poly.entity_id
_entity_poly.type
_entity_poly.pdbx_seq_one_letter_code
_entity_poly.pdbx_strand_id
1 'polypeptide(L)'
;MENQSVIKFENFTFKYRSQQEPTLKNINFEAKSGEKIVIIGPSGSGKSTLAKAINSQIPNTFDGDISGKVTIIDKDIENSSIFDISLLVGTVLQDTDGQFVGLTVAEDIAFSLENDNVGQEEMKEIVHQWADILNIENLLNHKPNEISGGQKQRVSLAGVLVSDTPILLLDEPLANLDPKSGLATMKLVDELNKKYNYTIIVIEHRLEEALNLNPDRILVMDDGKILKDGKPSEILKSNILEQIGVRKPLYINALEYAGLDLSTVDKLGAFENIDLKPEQIDKIKKWADDITVIRSNEVKDPILSVKNLGFAYDSNKSVLRDVNFTINRGDVVSIVGPNGAGKSTLAKLLCGFLRPTSGRILLNDKNTEDLSIKEIAEKIGYVLQNPNAMISKTNVAEEVGFGLKLRGVSSEEIAEKTEKVLKICGLFPFRNWPISALSYGQKRRVTIASILILNPEIIILDEPTAGQDYRHYTEIMEFIHTLNKDYQLTILMISHDMHLIQEYTKRALVFGEGTLLADTYPKALFANNDLLNRSSLTETSLTKLARTIAYDSEEFIEKFISYERNRL
;
A
#
# COMPACT_ATOMS: atom_id res chain seq x y z
N MET A 1 0.41 -20.60 31.57
CA MET A 1 -0.41 -19.49 31.03
C MET A 1 -0.80 -19.69 29.54
N GLU A 2 -0.43 -20.82 28.96
CA GLU A 2 -0.85 -21.20 27.60
C GLU A 2 -2.36 -21.52 27.61
N ASN A 3 -3.18 -20.71 26.97
CA ASN A 3 -4.64 -20.83 26.77
C ASN A 3 -5.52 -19.80 27.52
N GLN A 4 -4.95 -18.75 28.12
CA GLN A 4 -5.75 -17.71 28.75
C GLN A 4 -6.27 -16.74 27.66
N SER A 5 -7.57 -16.41 27.70
CA SER A 5 -8.17 -15.35 26.89
C SER A 5 -7.63 -13.99 27.33
N VAL A 6 -7.08 -13.23 26.40
CA VAL A 6 -6.54 -11.88 26.67
C VAL A 6 -7.34 -10.78 26.01
N ILE A 7 -8.13 -11.11 24.97
CA ILE A 7 -9.13 -10.22 24.36
C ILE A 7 -10.41 -11.02 24.20
N LYS A 8 -11.53 -10.48 24.64
CA LYS A 8 -12.84 -11.13 24.48
C LYS A 8 -13.93 -10.13 24.13
N PHE A 9 -14.61 -10.37 23.02
CA PHE A 9 -15.82 -9.67 22.58
C PHE A 9 -17.01 -10.59 22.74
N GLU A 10 -18.07 -10.13 23.42
CA GLU A 10 -19.33 -10.87 23.66
C GLU A 10 -20.51 -10.06 23.16
N ASN A 11 -21.05 -10.45 22.00
CA ASN A 11 -22.20 -9.81 21.32
C ASN A 11 -22.02 -8.30 21.17
N PHE A 12 -20.79 -7.83 20.94
CA PHE A 12 -20.43 -6.42 20.93
C PHE A 12 -20.95 -5.74 19.66
N THR A 13 -21.71 -4.66 19.87
CA THR A 13 -22.23 -3.81 18.81
C THR A 13 -21.90 -2.36 19.13
N PHE A 14 -21.39 -1.63 18.14
CA PHE A 14 -21.05 -0.22 18.29
C PHE A 14 -21.56 0.62 17.12
N LYS A 15 -22.20 1.76 17.45
CA LYS A 15 -22.67 2.75 16.50
C LYS A 15 -22.17 4.13 16.88
N TYR A 16 -21.42 4.78 15.97
CA TYR A 16 -21.04 6.18 16.17
C TYR A 16 -22.26 7.09 16.22
N ARG A 17 -22.25 8.14 17.05
CA ARG A 17 -23.37 9.11 17.14
C ARG A 17 -23.72 9.78 15.82
N SER A 18 -22.72 9.93 14.92
CA SER A 18 -22.88 10.54 13.60
C SER A 18 -23.48 9.59 12.55
N GLN A 19 -23.66 8.32 12.86
CA GLN A 19 -24.13 7.28 11.93
C GLN A 19 -25.54 6.79 12.27
N GLN A 20 -26.28 6.37 11.25
CA GLN A 20 -27.61 5.78 11.43
C GLN A 20 -27.52 4.29 11.77
N GLU A 21 -26.58 3.58 11.16
CA GLU A 21 -26.38 2.15 11.33
C GLU A 21 -25.16 1.83 12.18
N PRO A 22 -25.15 0.69 12.91
CA PRO A 22 -23.96 0.24 13.64
C PRO A 22 -22.78 -0.05 12.71
N THR A 23 -21.58 0.39 13.14
CA THR A 23 -20.33 0.08 12.46
C THR A 23 -19.79 -1.29 12.81
N LEU A 24 -20.01 -1.76 14.04
CA LEU A 24 -19.77 -3.14 14.47
C LEU A 24 -21.09 -3.76 14.88
N LYS A 25 -21.35 -5.00 14.43
CA LYS A 25 -22.64 -5.67 14.54
C LYS A 25 -22.45 -7.06 15.13
N ASN A 26 -22.78 -7.23 16.41
CA ASN A 26 -22.77 -8.51 17.12
C ASN A 26 -21.42 -9.24 17.00
N ILE A 27 -20.34 -8.55 17.30
CA ILE A 27 -18.99 -9.13 17.28
C ILE A 27 -18.83 -10.12 18.41
N ASN A 28 -18.42 -11.34 18.07
CA ASN A 28 -17.99 -12.37 18.99
C ASN A 28 -16.59 -12.83 18.55
N PHE A 29 -15.62 -12.61 19.43
CA PHE A 29 -14.21 -12.86 19.12
C PHE A 29 -13.43 -13.07 20.41
N GLU A 30 -12.48 -13.96 20.38
CA GLU A 30 -11.58 -14.23 21.49
C GLU A 30 -10.14 -14.41 20.96
N ALA A 31 -9.16 -13.72 21.58
CA ALA A 31 -7.75 -13.95 21.34
C ALA A 31 -7.10 -14.52 22.59
N LYS A 32 -6.20 -15.49 22.39
CA LYS A 32 -5.44 -16.15 23.44
C LYS A 32 -4.05 -15.54 23.59
N SER A 33 -3.47 -15.68 24.79
CA SER A 33 -2.11 -15.24 25.06
C SER A 33 -1.10 -15.85 24.06
N GLY A 34 -0.25 -15.00 23.48
CA GLY A 34 0.77 -15.39 22.50
C GLY A 34 0.25 -15.68 21.08
N GLU A 35 -1.04 -15.54 20.82
CA GLU A 35 -1.64 -15.81 19.51
C GLU A 35 -1.35 -14.66 18.52
N LYS A 36 -1.07 -14.99 17.27
CA LYS A 36 -0.92 -14.06 16.15
C LYS A 36 -2.16 -14.07 15.29
N ILE A 37 -2.87 -12.96 15.21
CA ILE A 37 -4.14 -12.85 14.48
C ILE A 37 -4.03 -11.74 13.44
N VAL A 38 -4.39 -12.05 12.21
CA VAL A 38 -4.52 -11.06 11.12
C VAL A 38 -6.00 -10.81 10.87
N ILE A 39 -6.40 -9.55 10.89
CA ILE A 39 -7.77 -9.10 10.61
C ILE A 39 -7.78 -8.48 9.21
N ILE A 40 -8.57 -9.06 8.32
CA ILE A 40 -8.71 -8.63 6.92
C ILE A 40 -10.17 -8.30 6.57
N GLY A 41 -10.34 -7.50 5.54
CA GLY A 41 -11.64 -7.11 5.01
C GLY A 41 -11.56 -5.87 4.14
N PRO A 42 -12.59 -5.53 3.37
CA PRO A 42 -12.63 -4.33 2.56
C PRO A 42 -12.60 -3.04 3.40
N SER A 43 -12.36 -1.91 2.74
CA SER A 43 -12.46 -0.59 3.38
C SER A 43 -13.89 -0.38 3.90
N GLY A 44 -14.00 0.16 5.12
CA GLY A 44 -15.30 0.35 5.77
C GLY A 44 -15.91 -0.89 6.42
N SER A 45 -15.25 -2.06 6.41
CA SER A 45 -15.75 -3.27 7.05
C SER A 45 -15.76 -3.24 8.59
N GLY A 46 -15.20 -2.18 9.22
CA GLY A 46 -15.21 -2.00 10.68
C GLY A 46 -13.88 -2.36 11.37
N LYS A 47 -12.82 -2.77 10.65
CA LYS A 47 -11.52 -3.19 11.23
C LYS A 47 -10.90 -2.14 12.17
N SER A 48 -10.75 -0.90 11.70
CA SER A 48 -10.19 0.17 12.53
C SER A 48 -11.11 0.55 13.70
N THR A 49 -12.43 0.31 13.60
CA THR A 49 -13.37 0.47 14.72
C THR A 49 -13.20 -0.65 15.74
N LEU A 50 -12.91 -1.88 15.27
CA LEU A 50 -12.57 -3.00 16.15
C LEU A 50 -11.24 -2.73 16.89
N ALA A 51 -10.22 -2.20 16.18
CA ALA A 51 -8.96 -1.76 16.80
C ALA A 51 -9.19 -0.72 17.92
N LYS A 52 -10.05 0.27 17.66
CA LYS A 52 -10.40 1.30 18.65
C LYS A 52 -11.14 0.75 19.88
N ALA A 53 -11.85 -0.35 19.73
CA ALA A 53 -12.44 -1.05 20.87
C ALA A 53 -11.40 -1.87 21.63
N ILE A 54 -10.42 -2.49 20.95
CA ILE A 54 -9.33 -3.24 21.59
C ILE A 54 -8.43 -2.31 22.44
N ASN A 55 -8.11 -1.11 21.93
CA ASN A 55 -7.25 -0.16 22.67
C ASN A 55 -8.04 0.86 23.50
N SER A 56 -9.33 0.61 23.72
CA SER A 56 -10.22 1.44 24.54
C SER A 56 -10.37 2.91 24.11
N GLN A 57 -10.03 3.26 22.86
CA GLN A 57 -10.47 4.55 22.30
C GLN A 57 -11.99 4.61 22.17
N ILE A 58 -12.65 3.45 22.03
CA ILE A 58 -14.08 3.27 22.25
C ILE A 58 -14.23 2.61 23.63
N PRO A 59 -14.99 3.21 24.57
CA PRO A 59 -15.81 4.42 24.44
C PRO A 59 -15.08 5.74 24.80
N ASN A 60 -13.86 5.71 25.27
CA ASN A 60 -13.21 6.83 25.96
C ASN A 60 -12.96 8.08 25.09
N THR A 61 -12.65 7.91 23.80
CA THR A 61 -12.42 9.00 22.84
C THR A 61 -13.56 9.14 21.83
N PHE A 62 -14.10 8.01 21.40
CA PHE A 62 -15.17 7.96 20.42
C PHE A 62 -16.46 7.54 21.07
N ASP A 63 -17.35 8.52 21.26
CA ASP A 63 -18.71 8.32 21.77
C ASP A 63 -19.62 7.59 20.78
N GLY A 64 -20.48 6.73 21.30
CA GLY A 64 -21.48 6.02 20.51
C GLY A 64 -22.41 5.15 21.35
N ASP A 65 -23.35 4.49 20.68
CA ASP A 65 -24.23 3.51 21.33
C ASP A 65 -23.49 2.17 21.37
N ILE A 66 -23.36 1.60 22.57
CA ILE A 66 -22.70 0.33 22.84
C ILE A 66 -23.71 -0.70 23.34
N SER A 67 -23.58 -1.94 22.90
CA SER A 67 -24.18 -3.10 23.54
C SER A 67 -23.26 -4.32 23.46
N GLY A 68 -23.43 -5.27 24.35
CA GLY A 68 -22.49 -6.38 24.54
C GLY A 68 -21.34 -6.00 25.45
N LYS A 69 -20.21 -6.71 25.38
CA LYS A 69 -19.08 -6.53 26.28
C LYS A 69 -17.75 -6.74 25.59
N VAL A 70 -16.74 -5.95 25.96
CA VAL A 70 -15.34 -6.19 25.59
C VAL A 70 -14.48 -6.27 26.85
N THR A 71 -13.67 -7.32 26.93
CA THR A 71 -12.76 -7.53 28.06
C THR A 71 -11.33 -7.69 27.54
N ILE A 72 -10.41 -6.95 28.13
CA ILE A 72 -8.96 -7.01 27.84
C ILE A 72 -8.24 -7.43 29.12
N ILE A 73 -7.72 -8.65 29.18
CA ILE A 73 -7.04 -9.23 30.36
C ILE A 73 -7.83 -8.88 31.64
N ASP A 74 -9.04 -9.40 31.75
CA ASP A 74 -9.95 -9.21 32.90
C ASP A 74 -10.44 -7.77 33.16
N LYS A 75 -10.05 -6.79 32.36
CA LYS A 75 -10.58 -5.41 32.43
C LYS A 75 -11.67 -5.19 31.40
N ASP A 76 -12.81 -4.70 31.85
CA ASP A 76 -13.92 -4.28 30.98
C ASP A 76 -13.66 -2.86 30.46
N ILE A 77 -13.70 -2.66 29.14
CA ILE A 77 -13.35 -1.37 28.51
C ILE A 77 -14.32 -0.24 28.90
N GLU A 78 -15.58 -0.54 29.21
CA GLU A 78 -16.56 0.48 29.62
C GLU A 78 -16.26 1.03 31.03
N ASN A 79 -15.60 0.23 31.86
CA ASN A 79 -15.25 0.56 33.24
C ASN A 79 -13.77 0.89 33.43
N SER A 80 -12.99 0.97 32.35
CA SER A 80 -11.55 1.21 32.38
C SER A 80 -11.21 2.51 31.66
N SER A 81 -10.21 3.23 32.16
CA SER A 81 -9.67 4.39 31.45
C SER A 81 -8.77 3.96 30.27
N ILE A 82 -8.51 4.87 29.33
CA ILE A 82 -7.50 4.64 28.27
C ILE A 82 -6.16 4.28 28.88
N PHE A 83 -5.77 4.93 29.96
CA PHE A 83 -4.52 4.65 30.66
C PHE A 83 -4.45 3.22 31.17
N ASP A 84 -5.52 2.72 31.81
CA ASP A 84 -5.57 1.33 32.27
C ASP A 84 -5.38 0.30 31.17
N ILE A 85 -5.91 0.56 29.98
CA ILE A 85 -5.81 -0.35 28.82
C ILE A 85 -4.51 -0.13 28.07
N SER A 86 -3.93 1.08 28.05
CA SER A 86 -2.62 1.31 27.41
C SER A 86 -1.47 0.54 28.07
N LEU A 87 -1.60 0.19 29.35
CA LEU A 87 -0.67 -0.71 30.04
C LEU A 87 -0.78 -2.18 29.59
N LEU A 88 -1.85 -2.54 28.89
CA LEU A 88 -2.12 -3.89 28.41
C LEU A 88 -2.01 -4.03 26.88
N VAL A 89 -2.30 -2.94 26.15
CA VAL A 89 -2.35 -2.91 24.68
C VAL A 89 -1.47 -1.80 24.15
N GLY A 90 -0.34 -2.17 23.60
CA GLY A 90 0.50 -1.26 22.82
C GLY A 90 0.01 -1.14 21.39
N THR A 91 -0.20 0.08 20.90
CA THR A 91 -0.76 0.32 19.56
C THR A 91 0.23 1.04 18.67
N VAL A 92 0.51 0.45 17.49
CA VAL A 92 1.21 1.12 16.38
C VAL A 92 0.17 1.58 15.38
N LEU A 93 0.12 2.89 15.12
CA LEU A 93 -0.87 3.52 14.26
C LEU A 93 -0.51 3.43 12.77
N GLN A 94 -1.51 3.50 11.91
CA GLN A 94 -1.36 3.57 10.44
C GLN A 94 -0.50 4.76 10.00
N ASP A 95 -0.73 5.94 10.59
CA ASP A 95 0.08 7.13 10.37
C ASP A 95 1.16 7.24 11.44
N THR A 96 2.33 6.68 11.13
CA THR A 96 3.48 6.73 12.03
C THR A 96 4.01 8.15 12.23
N ASP A 97 3.87 9.06 11.25
CA ASP A 97 4.29 10.45 11.40
C ASP A 97 3.44 11.19 12.44
N GLY A 98 2.15 10.87 12.52
CA GLY A 98 1.26 11.40 13.56
C GLY A 98 1.48 10.82 14.96
N GLN A 99 2.28 9.77 15.09
CA GLN A 99 2.60 9.12 16.35
C GLN A 99 3.83 9.75 17.04
N PHE A 100 4.75 10.38 16.30
CA PHE A 100 5.98 10.95 16.83
C PHE A 100 5.72 12.21 17.67
N VAL A 101 6.29 12.22 18.88
CA VAL A 101 6.23 13.32 19.85
C VAL A 101 7.63 13.86 20.16
N GLY A 102 8.64 12.99 20.18
CA GLY A 102 10.04 13.34 20.48
C GLY A 102 10.69 14.19 19.39
N LEU A 103 11.63 15.04 19.77
CA LEU A 103 12.47 15.79 18.84
C LEU A 103 13.55 14.92 18.19
N THR A 104 13.97 13.89 18.91
CA THR A 104 14.90 12.84 18.44
C THR A 104 14.24 11.48 18.56
N VAL A 105 14.80 10.49 17.86
CA VAL A 105 14.37 9.09 17.96
C VAL A 105 14.48 8.57 19.39
N ALA A 106 15.57 8.91 20.10
CA ALA A 106 15.75 8.49 21.49
C ALA A 106 14.67 9.05 22.40
N GLU A 107 14.34 10.35 22.27
CA GLU A 107 13.29 11.00 23.06
C GLU A 107 11.91 10.42 22.75
N ASP A 108 11.66 10.07 21.49
CA ASP A 108 10.39 9.47 21.09
C ASP A 108 10.19 8.08 21.70
N ILE A 109 11.24 7.24 21.67
CA ILE A 109 11.20 5.91 22.29
C ILE A 109 11.07 6.03 23.82
N ALA A 110 11.73 7.00 24.45
CA ALA A 110 11.70 7.22 25.89
C ALA A 110 10.37 7.79 26.41
N PHE A 111 9.52 8.35 25.54
CA PHE A 111 8.35 9.15 25.92
C PHE A 111 7.39 8.43 26.87
N SER A 112 7.10 7.15 26.64
CA SER A 112 6.22 6.37 27.54
C SER A 112 6.89 6.13 28.90
N LEU A 113 8.19 5.85 28.92
CA LEU A 113 8.95 5.65 30.16
C LEU A 113 9.04 6.92 31.01
N GLU A 114 9.11 8.10 30.36
CA GLU A 114 9.04 9.39 31.05
C GLU A 114 7.68 9.58 31.75
N ASN A 115 6.58 9.24 31.06
CA ASN A 115 5.24 9.29 31.62
C ASN A 115 5.06 8.34 32.81
N ASP A 116 5.76 7.21 32.83
CA ASP A 116 5.76 6.22 33.90
C ASP A 116 6.75 6.57 35.03
N ASN A 117 7.42 7.75 34.97
CA ASN A 117 8.42 8.22 35.89
C ASN A 117 9.61 7.25 36.09
N VAL A 118 10.03 6.54 35.06
CA VAL A 118 11.22 5.69 35.06
C VAL A 118 12.49 6.53 35.27
N GLY A 119 13.44 6.06 36.06
CA GLY A 119 14.70 6.77 36.32
C GLY A 119 15.52 6.98 35.03
N GLN A 120 16.20 8.12 34.90
CA GLN A 120 16.91 8.51 33.68
C GLN A 120 17.93 7.48 33.18
N GLU A 121 18.69 6.87 34.07
CA GLU A 121 19.70 5.87 33.68
C GLU A 121 19.04 4.55 33.21
N GLU A 122 18.03 4.09 33.94
CA GLU A 122 17.25 2.91 33.55
C GLU A 122 16.52 3.15 32.23
N MET A 123 15.95 4.34 32.00
CA MET A 123 15.31 4.73 30.75
C MET A 123 16.29 4.64 29.59
N LYS A 124 17.52 5.16 29.73
CA LYS A 124 18.55 5.05 28.68
C LYS A 124 18.89 3.59 28.37
N GLU A 125 19.05 2.76 29.39
CA GLU A 125 19.35 1.33 29.23
C GLU A 125 18.23 0.63 28.43
N ILE A 126 16.97 0.87 28.79
CA ILE A 126 15.81 0.29 28.07
C ILE A 126 15.77 0.78 26.62
N VAL A 127 15.95 2.09 26.37
CA VAL A 127 15.96 2.67 25.02
C VAL A 127 17.06 2.04 24.16
N HIS A 128 18.30 1.94 24.68
CA HIS A 128 19.41 1.31 23.96
C HIS A 128 19.15 -0.17 23.68
N GLN A 129 18.59 -0.92 24.66
CA GLN A 129 18.26 -2.32 24.48
C GLN A 129 17.26 -2.54 23.33
N TRP A 130 16.17 -1.77 23.29
CA TRP A 130 15.18 -1.91 22.21
C TRP A 130 15.69 -1.36 20.88
N ALA A 131 16.51 -0.31 20.91
CA ALA A 131 17.15 0.22 19.72
C ALA A 131 18.10 -0.81 19.07
N ASP A 132 18.85 -1.57 19.85
CA ASP A 132 19.70 -2.66 19.37
C ASP A 132 18.87 -3.81 18.78
N ILE A 133 17.85 -4.30 19.53
CA ILE A 133 16.94 -5.38 19.06
C ILE A 133 16.29 -5.03 17.72
N LEU A 134 15.89 -3.77 17.53
CA LEU A 134 15.21 -3.28 16.33
C LEU A 134 16.18 -2.76 15.26
N ASN A 135 17.49 -2.81 15.49
CA ASN A 135 18.54 -2.32 14.59
C ASN A 135 18.36 -0.83 14.21
N ILE A 136 18.13 0.02 15.20
CA ILE A 136 17.95 1.47 15.06
C ILE A 136 18.87 2.30 15.99
N GLU A 137 19.86 1.68 16.63
CA GLU A 137 20.76 2.35 17.57
C GLU A 137 21.50 3.55 16.94
N ASN A 138 21.92 3.40 15.69
CA ASN A 138 22.56 4.45 14.91
C ASN A 138 21.63 5.63 14.58
N LEU A 139 20.33 5.51 14.86
CA LEU A 139 19.32 6.52 14.56
C LEU A 139 18.90 7.33 15.79
N LEU A 140 19.31 6.96 16.99
CA LEU A 140 18.83 7.55 18.25
C LEU A 140 18.96 9.09 18.29
N ASN A 141 20.01 9.64 17.69
CA ASN A 141 20.25 11.09 17.63
C ASN A 141 19.63 11.78 16.40
N HIS A 142 18.98 11.04 15.51
CA HIS A 142 18.32 11.62 14.33
C HIS A 142 16.93 12.17 14.71
N LYS A 143 16.47 13.13 13.89
CA LYS A 143 15.08 13.59 13.99
C LYS A 143 14.15 12.64 13.25
N PRO A 144 12.90 12.43 13.71
CA PRO A 144 11.94 11.56 13.03
C PRO A 144 11.71 11.85 11.54
N ASN A 145 11.85 13.12 11.13
CA ASN A 145 11.70 13.52 9.72
C ASN A 145 12.94 13.25 8.84
N GLU A 146 14.06 12.84 9.42
CA GLU A 146 15.33 12.53 8.72
C GLU A 146 15.47 11.05 8.37
N ILE A 147 14.59 10.19 8.92
CA ILE A 147 14.65 8.74 8.77
C ILE A 147 13.63 8.22 7.75
N SER A 148 13.90 7.05 7.16
CA SER A 148 13.02 6.42 6.16
C SER A 148 11.74 5.85 6.78
N GLY A 149 10.69 5.58 5.97
CA GLY A 149 9.43 4.99 6.42
C GLY A 149 9.62 3.68 7.18
N GLY A 150 10.47 2.76 6.70
CA GLY A 150 10.77 1.52 7.41
C GLY A 150 11.51 1.73 8.73
N GLN A 151 12.37 2.76 8.82
CA GLN A 151 13.02 3.15 10.08
C GLN A 151 11.99 3.77 11.04
N LYS A 152 11.10 4.65 10.55
CA LYS A 152 9.98 5.20 11.34
C LYS A 152 9.12 4.12 11.97
N GLN A 153 8.77 3.09 11.18
CA GLN A 153 7.99 1.96 11.67
C GLN A 153 8.70 1.22 12.82
N ARG A 154 10.02 1.01 12.73
CA ARG A 154 10.80 0.39 13.79
C ARG A 154 10.89 1.28 15.04
N VAL A 155 11.00 2.60 14.87
CA VAL A 155 10.99 3.57 15.98
C VAL A 155 9.63 3.56 16.68
N SER A 156 8.52 3.62 15.95
CA SER A 156 7.17 3.52 16.53
C SER A 156 6.97 2.21 17.28
N LEU A 157 7.48 1.10 16.70
CA LEU A 157 7.44 -0.20 17.37
C LEU A 157 8.29 -0.20 18.66
N ALA A 158 9.49 0.42 18.65
CA ALA A 158 10.32 0.58 19.84
C ALA A 158 9.58 1.35 20.95
N GLY A 159 8.98 2.50 20.60
CA GLY A 159 8.21 3.32 21.54
C GLY A 159 7.02 2.61 22.19
N VAL A 160 6.48 1.58 21.51
CA VAL A 160 5.43 0.72 22.08
C VAL A 160 6.03 -0.41 22.93
N LEU A 161 7.12 -1.03 22.48
CA LEU A 161 7.72 -2.19 23.14
C LEU A 161 8.43 -1.86 24.47
N VAL A 162 8.91 -0.62 24.64
CA VAL A 162 9.55 -0.19 25.90
C VAL A 162 8.61 -0.26 27.11
N SER A 163 7.28 -0.23 26.89
CA SER A 163 6.27 -0.33 27.94
C SER A 163 5.92 -1.78 28.30
N ASP A 164 6.54 -2.79 27.67
CA ASP A 164 6.35 -4.23 27.91
C ASP A 164 4.88 -4.68 27.96
N THR A 165 4.05 -4.12 27.06
CA THR A 165 2.63 -4.45 26.99
C THR A 165 2.41 -5.84 26.39
N PRO A 166 1.58 -6.72 26.99
CA PRO A 166 1.42 -8.11 26.55
C PRO A 166 0.68 -8.28 25.21
N ILE A 167 -0.02 -7.24 24.75
CA ILE A 167 -0.77 -7.23 23.49
C ILE A 167 -0.22 -6.13 22.58
N LEU A 168 0.14 -6.48 21.35
CA LEU A 168 0.55 -5.54 20.31
C LEU A 168 -0.53 -5.46 19.23
N LEU A 169 -1.09 -4.27 19.07
CA LEU A 169 -2.06 -3.95 18.02
C LEU A 169 -1.39 -3.12 16.93
N LEU A 170 -1.33 -3.64 15.72
CA LEU A 170 -0.72 -2.99 14.56
C LEU A 170 -1.82 -2.67 13.54
N ASP A 171 -2.11 -1.38 13.36
CA ASP A 171 -3.14 -0.91 12.41
C ASP A 171 -2.48 -0.50 11.10
N GLU A 172 -2.63 -1.32 10.06
CA GLU A 172 -2.06 -1.19 8.71
C GLU A 172 -0.53 -0.89 8.71
N PRO A 173 0.29 -1.70 9.39
CA PRO A 173 1.72 -1.44 9.56
C PRO A 173 2.51 -1.46 8.26
N LEU A 174 1.93 -1.91 7.15
CA LEU A 174 2.57 -2.00 5.85
C LEU A 174 2.23 -0.83 4.91
N ALA A 175 1.31 0.07 5.28
CA ALA A 175 0.69 1.05 4.39
C ALA A 175 1.68 1.96 3.63
N ASN A 176 2.76 2.39 4.27
CA ASN A 176 3.74 3.34 3.72
C ASN A 176 5.13 2.72 3.49
N LEU A 177 5.22 1.38 3.53
CA LEU A 177 6.49 0.67 3.40
C LEU A 177 6.70 0.14 1.99
N ASP A 178 7.96 0.20 1.53
CA ASP A 178 8.36 -0.59 0.37
C ASP A 178 8.28 -2.11 0.70
N PRO A 179 8.16 -2.99 -0.30
CA PRO A 179 7.94 -4.42 -0.09
C PRO A 179 9.01 -5.09 0.78
N LYS A 180 10.27 -4.69 0.65
CA LYS A 180 11.38 -5.25 1.44
C LYS A 180 11.29 -4.84 2.91
N SER A 181 10.97 -3.57 3.16
CA SER A 181 10.76 -3.05 4.51
C SER A 181 9.53 -3.68 5.16
N GLY A 182 8.44 -3.86 4.40
CA GLY A 182 7.22 -4.53 4.87
C GLY A 182 7.47 -5.98 5.26
N LEU A 183 8.15 -6.74 4.41
CA LEU A 183 8.55 -8.13 4.70
C LEU A 183 9.43 -8.22 5.96
N ALA A 184 10.41 -7.31 6.09
CA ALA A 184 11.29 -7.27 7.26
C ALA A 184 10.51 -6.94 8.54
N THR A 185 9.51 -6.05 8.48
CA THR A 185 8.64 -5.72 9.62
C THR A 185 7.82 -6.92 10.05
N MET A 186 7.15 -7.64 9.13
CA MET A 186 6.36 -8.83 9.49
C MET A 186 7.21 -9.94 10.12
N LYS A 187 8.42 -10.19 9.59
CA LYS A 187 9.35 -11.16 10.16
C LYS A 187 9.84 -10.75 11.55
N LEU A 188 10.16 -9.47 11.75
CA LEU A 188 10.56 -8.94 13.05
C LEU A 188 9.45 -9.13 14.09
N VAL A 189 8.20 -8.83 13.73
CA VAL A 189 7.04 -9.02 14.62
C VAL A 189 6.83 -10.50 14.95
N ASP A 190 7.04 -11.43 13.99
CA ASP A 190 7.00 -12.87 14.23
C ASP A 190 8.12 -13.33 15.20
N GLU A 191 9.34 -12.79 15.06
CA GLU A 191 10.46 -13.06 15.95
C GLU A 191 10.19 -12.56 17.38
N LEU A 192 9.61 -11.35 17.51
CA LEU A 192 9.22 -10.79 18.82
C LEU A 192 8.15 -11.64 19.51
N ASN A 193 7.14 -12.10 18.76
CA ASN A 193 6.15 -13.03 19.32
C ASN A 193 6.80 -14.30 19.85
N LYS A 194 7.68 -14.94 19.05
CA LYS A 194 8.37 -16.18 19.45
C LYS A 194 9.26 -16.01 20.67
N LYS A 195 9.91 -14.84 20.80
CA LYS A 195 10.88 -14.57 21.88
C LYS A 195 10.21 -14.12 23.18
N TYR A 196 9.19 -13.28 23.08
CA TYR A 196 8.57 -12.61 24.23
C TYR A 196 7.12 -13.04 24.49
N ASN A 197 6.55 -13.90 23.66
CA ASN A 197 5.18 -14.40 23.75
C ASN A 197 4.10 -13.29 23.71
N TYR A 198 4.36 -12.18 23.00
CA TYR A 198 3.35 -11.13 22.80
C TYR A 198 2.15 -11.66 22.02
N THR A 199 0.95 -11.27 22.43
CA THR A 199 -0.25 -11.46 21.59
C THR A 199 -0.27 -10.39 20.52
N ILE A 200 -0.39 -10.78 19.23
CA ILE A 200 -0.26 -9.86 18.12
C ILE A 200 -1.55 -9.81 17.32
N ILE A 201 -2.11 -8.62 17.18
CA ILE A 201 -3.25 -8.32 16.31
C ILE A 201 -2.77 -7.39 15.20
N VAL A 202 -2.86 -7.84 13.96
CA VAL A 202 -2.51 -7.04 12.77
C VAL A 202 -3.75 -6.80 11.94
N ILE A 203 -4.07 -5.55 11.68
CA ILE A 203 -5.10 -5.17 10.70
C ILE A 203 -4.40 -4.86 9.39
N GLU A 204 -4.78 -5.53 8.31
CA GLU A 204 -4.16 -5.33 7.00
C GLU A 204 -5.14 -5.53 5.84
N HIS A 205 -4.80 -4.89 4.71
CA HIS A 205 -5.47 -5.10 3.43
C HIS A 205 -4.66 -6.02 2.51
N ARG A 206 -3.33 -6.06 2.69
CA ARG A 206 -2.38 -6.82 1.89
C ARG A 206 -2.15 -8.21 2.50
N LEU A 207 -3.08 -9.13 2.21
CA LEU A 207 -3.06 -10.47 2.80
C LEU A 207 -1.76 -11.23 2.50
N GLU A 208 -1.26 -11.17 1.26
CA GLU A 208 -0.05 -11.91 0.85
C GLU A 208 1.17 -11.51 1.69
N GLU A 209 1.34 -10.21 1.95
CA GLU A 209 2.41 -9.69 2.79
C GLU A 209 2.16 -10.00 4.28
N ALA A 210 0.92 -9.91 4.76
CA ALA A 210 0.56 -10.21 6.13
C ALA A 210 0.79 -11.69 6.50
N LEU A 211 0.68 -12.61 5.54
CA LEU A 211 1.00 -14.03 5.75
C LEU A 211 2.46 -14.29 6.14
N ASN A 212 3.39 -13.35 5.88
CA ASN A 212 4.78 -13.46 6.35
C ASN A 212 4.92 -13.33 7.88
N LEU A 213 3.88 -12.92 8.60
CA LEU A 213 3.78 -13.01 10.06
C LEU A 213 3.63 -14.45 10.56
N ASN A 214 3.34 -15.40 9.68
CA ASN A 214 2.90 -16.75 10.04
C ASN A 214 1.74 -16.73 11.05
N PRO A 215 0.60 -16.11 10.73
CA PRO A 215 -0.49 -15.96 11.69
C PRO A 215 -1.10 -17.32 12.06
N ASP A 216 -1.54 -17.44 13.31
CA ASP A 216 -2.26 -18.62 13.79
C ASP A 216 -3.69 -18.63 13.26
N ARG A 217 -4.29 -17.43 13.17
CA ARG A 217 -5.68 -17.24 12.69
C ARG A 217 -5.81 -16.00 11.82
N ILE A 218 -6.81 -16.04 10.95
CA ILE A 218 -7.27 -14.90 10.15
C ILE A 218 -8.75 -14.67 10.45
N LEU A 219 -9.08 -13.43 10.83
CA LEU A 219 -10.45 -12.95 10.93
C LEU A 219 -10.82 -12.20 9.66
N VAL A 220 -11.89 -12.63 9.02
CA VAL A 220 -12.44 -11.99 7.82
C VAL A 220 -13.65 -11.15 8.22
N MET A 221 -13.54 -9.84 8.01
CA MET A 221 -14.60 -8.89 8.36
C MET A 221 -15.24 -8.27 7.12
N ASP A 222 -16.57 -8.12 7.15
CA ASP A 222 -17.32 -7.31 6.20
C ASP A 222 -18.60 -6.77 6.83
N ASP A 223 -19.03 -5.58 6.42
CA ASP A 223 -20.23 -4.89 6.92
C ASP A 223 -20.38 -4.92 8.46
N GLY A 224 -19.27 -4.70 9.16
CA GLY A 224 -19.25 -4.67 10.63
C GLY A 224 -19.39 -6.01 11.32
N LYS A 225 -19.23 -7.14 10.63
CA LYS A 225 -19.34 -8.51 11.16
C LYS A 225 -18.07 -9.31 10.91
N ILE A 226 -17.81 -10.27 11.77
CA ILE A 226 -16.85 -11.34 11.49
C ILE A 226 -17.58 -12.40 10.68
N LEU A 227 -17.23 -12.55 9.40
CA LEU A 227 -17.83 -13.53 8.51
C LEU A 227 -17.19 -14.91 8.65
N LYS A 228 -15.88 -14.92 8.90
CA LYS A 228 -15.11 -16.16 9.10
C LYS A 228 -13.93 -15.92 10.02
N ASP A 229 -13.67 -16.90 10.85
CA ASP A 229 -12.53 -16.98 11.75
C ASP A 229 -11.94 -18.39 11.62
N GLY A 230 -10.65 -18.47 11.27
CA GLY A 230 -10.03 -19.75 11.02
C GLY A 230 -8.55 -19.68 10.70
N LYS A 231 -7.94 -20.84 10.54
CA LYS A 231 -6.53 -20.95 10.14
C LYS A 231 -6.30 -20.37 8.74
N PRO A 232 -5.12 -19.80 8.44
CA PRO A 232 -4.80 -19.27 7.11
C PRO A 232 -5.17 -20.23 5.96
N SER A 233 -4.87 -21.51 6.10
CA SER A 233 -5.20 -22.52 5.08
C SER A 233 -6.71 -22.68 4.85
N GLU A 234 -7.55 -22.54 5.88
CA GLU A 234 -9.01 -22.65 5.79
C GLU A 234 -9.62 -21.42 5.09
N ILE A 235 -9.04 -20.24 5.35
CA ILE A 235 -9.46 -19.00 4.70
C ILE A 235 -9.07 -19.03 3.21
N LEU A 236 -7.82 -19.39 2.88
CA LEU A 236 -7.31 -19.44 1.51
C LEU A 236 -8.00 -20.51 0.64
N LYS A 237 -8.45 -21.62 1.23
CA LYS A 237 -9.24 -22.67 0.55
C LYS A 237 -10.69 -22.26 0.29
N SER A 238 -11.15 -21.18 0.89
CA SER A 238 -12.54 -20.75 0.77
C SER A 238 -12.69 -19.62 -0.26
N ASN A 239 -13.92 -19.44 -0.78
CA ASN A 239 -14.26 -18.36 -1.69
C ASN A 239 -14.59 -17.05 -0.96
N ILE A 240 -14.41 -16.98 0.37
CA ILE A 240 -14.80 -15.83 1.17
C ILE A 240 -14.08 -14.55 0.74
N LEU A 241 -12.78 -14.67 0.39
CA LEU A 241 -11.96 -13.52 -0.03
C LEU A 241 -12.50 -12.86 -1.31
N GLU A 242 -12.88 -13.67 -2.30
CA GLU A 242 -13.50 -13.17 -3.54
C GLU A 242 -14.87 -12.53 -3.27
N GLN A 243 -15.69 -13.16 -2.43
CA GLN A 243 -17.02 -12.65 -2.08
C GLN A 243 -16.99 -11.25 -1.48
N ILE A 244 -15.97 -10.96 -0.66
CA ILE A 244 -15.81 -9.66 -0.01
C ILE A 244 -14.87 -8.71 -0.77
N GLY A 245 -14.34 -9.11 -1.93
CA GLY A 245 -13.43 -8.30 -2.72
C GLY A 245 -12.07 -8.07 -2.06
N VAL A 246 -11.54 -9.07 -1.36
CA VAL A 246 -10.16 -9.10 -0.84
C VAL A 246 -9.30 -9.95 -1.77
N ARG A 247 -8.13 -9.42 -2.14
CA ARG A 247 -7.22 -10.10 -3.05
C ARG A 247 -6.65 -11.37 -2.44
N LYS A 248 -6.73 -12.46 -3.18
CA LYS A 248 -5.99 -13.69 -2.86
C LYS A 248 -4.50 -13.51 -3.20
N PRO A 249 -3.59 -14.20 -2.48
CA PRO A 249 -2.20 -14.30 -2.90
C PRO A 249 -2.06 -14.82 -4.33
N LEU A 250 -1.09 -14.30 -5.09
CA LEU A 250 -0.91 -14.66 -6.51
C LEU A 250 -0.69 -16.16 -6.73
N TYR A 251 0.04 -16.83 -5.83
CA TYR A 251 0.22 -18.27 -5.96
C TYR A 251 -1.09 -19.05 -5.83
N ILE A 252 -2.03 -18.60 -5.00
CA ILE A 252 -3.36 -19.21 -4.89
C ILE A 252 -4.12 -19.09 -6.21
N ASN A 253 -4.12 -17.89 -6.81
CA ASN A 253 -4.73 -17.68 -8.11
C ASN A 253 -4.11 -18.61 -9.19
N ALA A 254 -2.78 -18.75 -9.21
CA ALA A 254 -2.10 -19.65 -10.15
C ALA A 254 -2.50 -21.11 -9.98
N LEU A 255 -2.65 -21.59 -8.73
CA LEU A 255 -3.12 -22.93 -8.44
C LEU A 255 -4.57 -23.16 -8.91
N GLU A 256 -5.45 -22.17 -8.65
CA GLU A 256 -6.85 -22.23 -9.10
C GLU A 256 -6.98 -22.19 -10.62
N TYR A 257 -6.18 -21.34 -11.31
CA TYR A 257 -6.17 -21.26 -12.77
C TYR A 257 -5.67 -22.54 -13.44
N ALA A 258 -4.71 -23.21 -12.80
CA ALA A 258 -4.29 -24.54 -13.21
C ALA A 258 -5.36 -25.63 -12.90
N GLY A 259 -6.51 -25.24 -12.32
CA GLY A 259 -7.63 -26.12 -12.00
C GLY A 259 -7.33 -27.09 -10.86
N LEU A 260 -6.45 -26.74 -9.91
CA LEU A 260 -6.22 -27.52 -8.72
C LEU A 260 -7.38 -27.36 -7.72
N ASP A 261 -7.77 -28.47 -7.10
CA ASP A 261 -8.62 -28.40 -5.92
C ASP A 261 -7.73 -28.06 -4.70
N LEU A 262 -7.87 -26.82 -4.22
CA LEU A 262 -7.08 -26.31 -3.09
C LEU A 262 -7.28 -27.14 -1.80
N SER A 263 -8.39 -27.90 -1.68
CA SER A 263 -8.61 -28.80 -0.53
C SER A 263 -7.55 -29.90 -0.45
N THR A 264 -6.97 -30.28 -1.58
CA THR A 264 -5.96 -31.34 -1.72
C THR A 264 -4.52 -30.84 -1.54
N VAL A 265 -4.31 -29.51 -1.44
CA VAL A 265 -3.00 -28.91 -1.27
C VAL A 265 -2.68 -28.80 0.22
N ASP A 266 -1.54 -29.37 0.61
CA ASP A 266 -1.09 -29.36 1.99
C ASP A 266 -0.37 -28.05 2.34
N LYS A 267 -0.49 -27.61 3.61
CA LYS A 267 0.21 -26.44 4.19
C LYS A 267 0.05 -25.14 3.39
N LEU A 268 -1.13 -24.90 2.84
CA LEU A 268 -1.43 -23.77 1.97
C LEU A 268 -1.32 -22.37 2.66
N GLY A 269 -1.24 -22.32 3.99
CA GLY A 269 -1.33 -21.07 4.77
C GLY A 269 -0.15 -20.11 4.64
N ALA A 270 1.03 -20.60 4.27
CA ALA A 270 2.21 -19.79 3.97
C ALA A 270 2.95 -20.40 2.79
N PHE A 271 3.38 -19.57 1.83
CA PHE A 271 4.01 -20.10 0.61
C PHE A 271 5.25 -20.96 0.90
N GLU A 272 6.08 -20.55 1.85
CA GLU A 272 7.31 -21.24 2.24
C GLU A 272 7.07 -22.67 2.73
N ASN A 273 5.86 -22.99 3.15
CA ASN A 273 5.48 -24.28 3.70
C ASN A 273 4.68 -25.13 2.72
N ILE A 274 4.31 -24.59 1.54
CA ILE A 274 3.46 -25.29 0.58
C ILE A 274 4.09 -26.62 0.16
N ASP A 275 3.30 -27.67 0.14
CA ASP A 275 3.72 -29.01 -0.28
C ASP A 275 2.88 -29.45 -1.49
N LEU A 276 3.52 -29.46 -2.67
CA LEU A 276 2.90 -29.80 -3.95
C LEU A 276 3.30 -31.22 -4.37
N LYS A 277 2.31 -32.07 -4.61
CA LYS A 277 2.52 -33.42 -5.14
C LYS A 277 2.96 -33.35 -6.62
N PRO A 278 3.71 -34.36 -7.11
CA PRO A 278 4.14 -34.39 -8.52
C PRO A 278 3.00 -34.17 -9.53
N GLU A 279 1.85 -34.80 -9.33
CA GLU A 279 0.66 -34.64 -10.19
C GLU A 279 0.12 -33.20 -10.21
N GLN A 280 0.22 -32.48 -9.08
CA GLN A 280 -0.18 -31.07 -8.99
C GLN A 280 0.82 -30.18 -9.73
N ILE A 281 2.12 -30.47 -9.60
CA ILE A 281 3.18 -29.77 -10.33
C ILE A 281 2.99 -29.94 -11.83
N ASP A 282 2.75 -31.16 -12.31
CA ASP A 282 2.53 -31.44 -13.74
C ASP A 282 1.30 -30.70 -14.27
N LYS A 283 0.24 -30.61 -13.46
CA LYS A 283 -0.97 -29.87 -13.82
C LYS A 283 -0.73 -28.36 -13.97
N ILE A 284 0.06 -27.76 -13.06
CA ILE A 284 0.43 -26.34 -13.14
C ILE A 284 1.29 -26.09 -14.38
N LYS A 285 2.28 -26.95 -14.66
CA LYS A 285 3.13 -26.83 -15.84
C LYS A 285 2.31 -26.92 -17.13
N LYS A 286 1.43 -27.92 -17.23
CA LYS A 286 0.55 -28.09 -18.37
C LYS A 286 -0.34 -26.87 -18.62
N TRP A 287 -0.96 -26.33 -17.55
CA TRP A 287 -1.73 -25.09 -17.65
C TRP A 287 -0.89 -23.95 -18.20
N ALA A 288 0.32 -23.76 -17.68
CA ALA A 288 1.23 -22.74 -18.17
C ALA A 288 1.59 -22.96 -19.64
N ASP A 289 1.89 -24.20 -20.06
CA ASP A 289 2.25 -24.54 -21.44
C ASP A 289 1.10 -24.29 -22.46
N ASP A 290 -0.14 -24.45 -22.02
CA ASP A 290 -1.34 -24.25 -22.83
C ASP A 290 -1.62 -22.74 -23.11
N ILE A 291 -0.96 -21.80 -22.40
CA ILE A 291 -1.18 -20.38 -22.55
C ILE A 291 -0.33 -19.82 -23.70
N THR A 292 -1.00 -19.22 -24.68
CA THR A 292 -0.35 -18.49 -25.78
C THR A 292 -0.16 -17.03 -25.42
N VAL A 293 1.08 -16.54 -25.42
CA VAL A 293 1.41 -15.13 -25.21
C VAL A 293 1.34 -14.37 -26.53
N ILE A 294 0.45 -13.39 -26.62
CA ILE A 294 0.37 -12.52 -27.78
C ILE A 294 1.38 -11.37 -27.61
N ARG A 295 2.42 -11.36 -28.43
CA ARG A 295 3.40 -10.28 -28.48
C ARG A 295 2.95 -9.24 -29.51
N SER A 296 2.75 -7.99 -29.07
CA SER A 296 2.54 -6.86 -29.98
C SER A 296 3.88 -6.29 -30.43
N ASN A 297 4.01 -5.93 -31.70
CA ASN A 297 5.15 -5.15 -32.17
C ASN A 297 5.08 -3.74 -31.57
N GLU A 298 6.07 -3.35 -30.79
CA GLU A 298 6.16 -2.00 -30.23
C GLU A 298 6.57 -1.01 -31.34
N VAL A 299 5.71 -0.05 -31.59
CA VAL A 299 6.04 1.10 -32.44
C VAL A 299 6.81 2.10 -31.59
N LYS A 300 8.05 2.43 -31.97
CA LYS A 300 8.87 3.45 -31.30
C LYS A 300 8.44 4.85 -31.81
N ASP A 301 7.69 5.57 -31.01
CA ASP A 301 7.32 6.98 -31.22
C ASP A 301 7.68 7.78 -29.94
N PRO A 302 8.92 8.29 -29.83
CA PRO A 302 9.38 8.97 -28.64
C PRO A 302 8.60 10.26 -28.35
N ILE A 303 8.03 10.35 -27.15
CA ILE A 303 7.35 11.57 -26.67
C ILE A 303 8.18 12.30 -25.61
N LEU A 304 8.95 11.56 -24.80
CA LEU A 304 9.77 12.08 -23.72
C LEU A 304 11.13 11.39 -23.74
N SER A 305 12.22 12.16 -23.72
CA SER A 305 13.60 11.63 -23.62
C SER A 305 14.36 12.35 -22.53
N VAL A 306 14.96 11.55 -21.64
CA VAL A 306 15.81 12.02 -20.54
C VAL A 306 17.25 11.61 -20.84
N LYS A 307 18.18 12.57 -20.83
CA LYS A 307 19.58 12.37 -21.23
C LYS A 307 20.52 12.93 -20.17
N ASN A 308 21.34 12.05 -19.57
CA ASN A 308 22.38 12.37 -18.56
C ASN A 308 21.85 13.23 -17.40
N LEU A 309 20.57 13.02 -17.00
CA LEU A 309 19.88 13.83 -16.03
C LEU A 309 20.50 13.67 -14.65
N GLY A 310 20.91 14.80 -14.06
CA GLY A 310 21.34 14.89 -12.67
C GLY A 310 20.61 15.99 -11.94
N PHE A 311 20.38 15.79 -10.63
CA PHE A 311 19.73 16.77 -9.77
C PHE A 311 20.21 16.66 -8.32
N ALA A 312 20.40 17.83 -7.70
CA ALA A 312 20.66 17.99 -6.28
C ALA A 312 19.82 19.17 -5.73
N TYR A 313 19.26 19.02 -4.53
CA TYR A 313 18.60 20.13 -3.83
C TYR A 313 19.64 21.13 -3.28
N ASP A 314 20.75 20.56 -2.75
CA ASP A 314 21.89 21.31 -2.23
C ASP A 314 23.19 20.79 -2.87
N SER A 315 24.23 21.61 -2.90
CA SER A 315 25.50 21.28 -3.54
C SER A 315 26.17 19.99 -3.04
N ASN A 316 25.80 19.50 -1.85
CA ASN A 316 26.46 18.39 -1.17
C ASN A 316 25.74 17.03 -1.30
N LYS A 317 24.46 16.98 -1.75
CA LYS A 317 23.71 15.73 -1.82
C LYS A 317 22.99 15.58 -3.16
N SER A 318 23.62 14.85 -4.07
CA SER A 318 22.99 14.49 -5.34
C SER A 318 21.83 13.49 -5.11
N VAL A 319 20.66 13.81 -5.67
CA VAL A 319 19.44 12.98 -5.59
C VAL A 319 19.29 12.09 -6.82
N LEU A 320 19.63 12.64 -8.02
CA LEU A 320 19.64 11.89 -9.27
C LEU A 320 20.97 12.06 -9.96
N ARG A 321 21.47 10.99 -10.58
CA ARG A 321 22.78 10.93 -11.25
C ARG A 321 22.68 10.15 -12.54
N ASP A 322 23.06 10.79 -13.65
CA ASP A 322 23.19 10.18 -14.99
C ASP A 322 21.98 9.32 -15.41
N VAL A 323 20.78 9.84 -15.22
CA VAL A 323 19.54 9.12 -15.57
C VAL A 323 19.28 9.27 -17.06
N ASN A 324 19.11 8.12 -17.74
CA ASN A 324 18.90 8.05 -19.19
C ASN A 324 17.75 7.09 -19.53
N PHE A 325 16.67 7.57 -20.18
CA PHE A 325 15.58 6.75 -20.71
C PHE A 325 14.75 7.51 -21.73
N THR A 326 13.92 6.78 -22.48
CA THR A 326 12.99 7.34 -23.46
C THR A 326 11.61 6.70 -23.27
N ILE A 327 10.55 7.50 -23.30
CA ILE A 327 9.14 7.06 -23.25
C ILE A 327 8.50 7.28 -24.61
N ASN A 328 7.78 6.29 -25.10
CA ASN A 328 7.02 6.37 -26.35
C ASN A 328 5.55 6.72 -26.09
N ARG A 329 4.87 7.23 -27.12
CA ARG A 329 3.43 7.49 -27.04
C ARG A 329 2.66 6.21 -26.74
N GLY A 330 1.70 6.31 -25.82
CA GLY A 330 0.88 5.18 -25.40
C GLY A 330 1.58 4.15 -24.49
N ASP A 331 2.84 4.40 -24.10
CA ASP A 331 3.51 3.57 -23.11
C ASP A 331 2.78 3.61 -21.74
N VAL A 332 2.73 2.47 -21.06
CA VAL A 332 2.36 2.36 -19.64
C VAL A 332 3.57 1.84 -18.89
N VAL A 333 4.21 2.75 -18.15
CA VAL A 333 5.53 2.51 -17.53
C VAL A 333 5.44 2.69 -16.02
N SER A 334 5.95 1.72 -15.25
CA SER A 334 6.16 1.89 -13.82
C SER A 334 7.53 2.49 -13.52
N ILE A 335 7.59 3.38 -12.54
CA ILE A 335 8.81 3.93 -11.95
C ILE A 335 8.92 3.35 -10.54
N VAL A 336 9.87 2.46 -10.32
CA VAL A 336 9.98 1.65 -9.11
C VAL A 336 11.33 1.85 -8.42
N GLY A 337 11.40 1.54 -7.13
CA GLY A 337 12.62 1.64 -6.34
C GLY A 337 12.33 2.01 -4.88
N PRO A 338 13.35 2.03 -4.00
CA PRO A 338 13.19 2.31 -2.58
C PRO A 338 12.68 3.73 -2.32
N ASN A 339 12.15 3.93 -1.11
CA ASN A 339 11.84 5.27 -0.64
C ASN A 339 13.15 6.10 -0.60
N GLY A 340 13.07 7.34 -1.10
CA GLY A 340 14.25 8.21 -1.23
C GLY A 340 15.11 7.99 -2.49
N ALA A 341 14.79 7.05 -3.39
CA ALA A 341 15.53 6.83 -4.64
C ALA A 341 15.40 7.96 -5.68
N GLY A 342 14.63 9.01 -5.41
CA GLY A 342 14.46 10.15 -6.30
C GLY A 342 13.25 10.09 -7.24
N LYS A 343 12.34 9.12 -7.09
CA LYS A 343 11.17 8.92 -7.96
C LYS A 343 10.26 10.16 -8.05
N SER A 344 9.83 10.69 -6.92
CA SER A 344 8.99 11.91 -6.87
C SER A 344 9.78 13.17 -7.28
N THR A 345 11.10 13.19 -7.08
CA THR A 345 11.99 14.25 -7.61
C THR A 345 12.05 14.19 -9.13
N LEU A 346 12.16 12.99 -9.72
CA LEU A 346 12.07 12.80 -11.17
C LEU A 346 10.73 13.31 -11.71
N ALA A 347 9.61 12.95 -11.09
CA ALA A 347 8.30 13.46 -11.51
C ALA A 347 8.23 14.99 -11.50
N LYS A 348 8.76 15.63 -10.46
CA LYS A 348 8.82 17.10 -10.37
C LYS A 348 9.69 17.73 -11.47
N LEU A 349 10.80 17.08 -11.84
CA LEU A 349 11.66 17.51 -12.93
C LEU A 349 10.95 17.37 -14.29
N LEU A 350 10.27 16.24 -14.53
CA LEU A 350 9.49 16.00 -15.75
C LEU A 350 8.36 17.02 -15.92
N CYS A 351 7.75 17.47 -14.82
CA CYS A 351 6.69 18.50 -14.80
C CYS A 351 7.22 19.93 -14.82
N GLY A 352 8.55 20.13 -14.81
CA GLY A 352 9.17 21.46 -14.79
C GLY A 352 9.05 22.21 -13.45
N PHE A 353 8.64 21.54 -12.36
CA PHE A 353 8.62 22.14 -11.02
C PHE A 353 10.03 22.31 -10.44
N LEU A 354 10.96 21.50 -10.91
CA LEU A 354 12.39 21.58 -10.63
C LEU A 354 13.16 21.67 -11.94
N ARG A 355 14.35 22.28 -11.91
CA ARG A 355 15.25 22.33 -13.06
C ARG A 355 16.41 21.38 -12.84
N PRO A 356 16.85 20.63 -13.87
CA PRO A 356 18.03 19.77 -13.78
C PRO A 356 19.27 20.57 -13.36
N THR A 357 20.17 19.92 -12.60
CA THR A 357 21.51 20.48 -12.35
C THR A 357 22.50 20.06 -13.45
N SER A 358 22.20 18.99 -14.17
CA SER A 358 22.93 18.53 -15.36
C SER A 358 22.03 17.69 -16.25
N GLY A 359 22.47 17.50 -17.52
CA GLY A 359 21.69 16.76 -18.50
C GLY A 359 20.52 17.57 -19.05
N ARG A 360 19.56 16.89 -19.67
CA ARG A 360 18.38 17.55 -20.27
C ARG A 360 17.17 16.61 -20.37
N ILE A 361 15.99 17.22 -20.40
CA ILE A 361 14.71 16.54 -20.64
C ILE A 361 14.13 17.10 -21.94
N LEU A 362 13.86 16.21 -22.89
CA LEU A 362 13.22 16.58 -24.16
C LEU A 362 11.78 16.09 -24.17
N LEU A 363 10.84 17.01 -24.42
CA LEU A 363 9.42 16.75 -24.56
C LEU A 363 8.99 17.09 -26.01
N ASN A 364 8.55 16.09 -26.78
CA ASN A 364 8.32 16.26 -28.24
C ASN A 364 9.53 16.94 -28.92
N ASP A 365 10.74 16.46 -28.65
CA ASP A 365 12.03 16.95 -29.14
C ASP A 365 12.44 18.37 -28.72
N LYS A 366 11.64 19.05 -27.88
CA LYS A 366 11.96 20.36 -27.32
C LYS A 366 12.54 20.21 -25.92
N ASN A 367 13.61 20.96 -25.62
CA ASN A 367 14.17 20.98 -24.27
C ASN A 367 13.17 21.64 -23.30
N THR A 368 12.87 20.98 -22.19
CA THR A 368 11.93 21.52 -21.17
C THR A 368 12.45 22.76 -20.48
N GLU A 369 13.75 23.04 -20.51
CA GLU A 369 14.33 24.27 -19.98
C GLU A 369 13.94 25.52 -20.81
N ASP A 370 13.63 25.31 -22.10
CA ASP A 370 13.18 26.36 -23.02
C ASP A 370 11.66 26.59 -22.93
N LEU A 371 10.95 25.77 -22.16
CA LEU A 371 9.50 25.82 -22.00
C LEU A 371 9.11 26.43 -20.64
N SER A 372 8.03 27.18 -20.63
CA SER A 372 7.38 27.59 -19.39
C SER A 372 6.70 26.42 -18.70
N ILE A 373 6.50 26.51 -17.37
CA ILE A 373 5.72 25.51 -16.61
C ILE A 373 4.33 25.32 -17.22
N LYS A 374 3.71 26.40 -17.75
CA LYS A 374 2.41 26.34 -18.41
C LYS A 374 2.45 25.46 -19.66
N GLU A 375 3.45 25.63 -20.53
CA GLU A 375 3.61 24.83 -21.75
C GLU A 375 3.88 23.37 -21.44
N ILE A 376 4.67 23.07 -20.41
CA ILE A 376 4.88 21.71 -19.92
C ILE A 376 3.57 21.12 -19.38
N ALA A 377 2.82 21.88 -18.56
CA ALA A 377 1.53 21.45 -17.98
C ALA A 377 0.39 21.31 -19.00
N GLU A 378 0.56 21.76 -20.25
CA GLU A 378 -0.34 21.44 -21.36
C GLU A 378 -0.09 20.03 -21.91
N LYS A 379 1.07 19.44 -21.64
CA LYS A 379 1.51 18.15 -22.17
C LYS A 379 1.63 17.07 -21.10
N ILE A 380 2.06 17.42 -19.90
CA ILE A 380 2.28 16.51 -18.78
C ILE A 380 1.38 16.87 -17.61
N GLY A 381 0.50 15.96 -17.23
CA GLY A 381 -0.30 16.06 -16.01
C GLY A 381 0.35 15.28 -14.87
N TYR A 382 0.26 15.78 -13.64
CA TYR A 382 0.76 15.11 -12.44
C TYR A 382 -0.33 14.96 -11.39
N VAL A 383 -0.60 13.73 -10.99
CA VAL A 383 -1.58 13.38 -9.96
C VAL A 383 -0.82 12.91 -8.72
N LEU A 384 -0.98 13.65 -7.63
CA LEU A 384 -0.31 13.37 -6.35
C LEU A 384 -0.91 12.16 -5.63
N GLN A 385 -0.14 11.55 -4.74
CA GLN A 385 -0.55 10.44 -3.89
C GLN A 385 -1.80 10.76 -3.05
N ASN A 386 -1.83 11.93 -2.40
CA ASN A 386 -2.97 12.36 -1.60
C ASN A 386 -3.90 13.27 -2.42
N PRO A 387 -5.11 12.84 -2.78
CA PRO A 387 -6.05 13.66 -3.54
C PRO A 387 -6.46 14.93 -2.80
N ASN A 388 -6.52 14.93 -1.46
CA ASN A 388 -6.88 16.11 -0.70
C ASN A 388 -5.83 17.26 -0.83
N ALA A 389 -4.59 16.94 -1.17
CA ALA A 389 -3.55 17.95 -1.43
C ALA A 389 -3.72 18.65 -2.80
N MET A 390 -4.53 18.08 -3.71
CA MET A 390 -4.79 18.66 -5.03
C MET A 390 -6.13 19.42 -5.10
N ILE A 391 -7.12 18.96 -4.33
CA ILE A 391 -8.49 19.49 -4.36
C ILE A 391 -8.52 20.87 -3.72
N SER A 392 -9.01 21.87 -4.47
CA SER A 392 -9.07 23.27 -4.07
C SER A 392 -10.50 23.83 -4.00
N LYS A 393 -11.47 23.17 -4.63
CA LYS A 393 -12.88 23.57 -4.67
C LYS A 393 -13.74 22.66 -3.81
N THR A 394 -14.92 23.12 -3.49
CA THR A 394 -15.88 22.34 -2.68
C THR A 394 -16.80 21.47 -3.51
N ASN A 395 -16.97 21.77 -4.81
CA ASN A 395 -17.87 21.08 -5.73
C ASN A 395 -17.09 20.34 -6.83
N VAL A 396 -17.58 19.16 -7.23
CA VAL A 396 -16.93 18.28 -8.23
C VAL A 396 -16.77 18.97 -9.58
N ALA A 397 -17.83 19.56 -10.14
CA ALA A 397 -17.76 20.20 -11.46
C ALA A 397 -16.86 21.45 -11.44
N GLU A 398 -16.88 22.20 -10.35
CA GLU A 398 -16.00 23.38 -10.18
C GLU A 398 -14.54 22.98 -10.11
N GLU A 399 -14.21 21.92 -9.37
CA GLU A 399 -12.84 21.40 -9.26
C GLU A 399 -12.32 20.95 -10.61
N VAL A 400 -13.10 20.13 -11.33
CA VAL A 400 -12.70 19.62 -12.65
C VAL A 400 -12.53 20.74 -13.68
N GLY A 401 -13.44 21.72 -13.72
CA GLY A 401 -13.38 22.84 -14.65
C GLY A 401 -12.37 23.93 -14.31
N PHE A 402 -11.80 23.88 -13.08
CA PHE A 402 -10.98 24.96 -12.55
C PHE A 402 -9.73 25.26 -13.38
N GLY A 403 -9.04 24.22 -13.85
CA GLY A 403 -7.83 24.39 -14.68
C GLY A 403 -8.10 25.12 -16.00
N LEU A 404 -9.24 24.89 -16.65
CA LEU A 404 -9.66 25.59 -17.87
C LEU A 404 -10.05 27.05 -17.56
N LYS A 405 -10.72 27.28 -16.44
CA LYS A 405 -11.06 28.65 -15.98
C LYS A 405 -9.81 29.51 -15.80
N LEU A 406 -8.74 28.97 -15.21
CA LEU A 406 -7.45 29.66 -15.08
C LEU A 406 -6.78 29.96 -16.43
N ARG A 407 -7.11 29.20 -17.46
CA ARG A 407 -6.63 29.40 -18.85
C ARG A 407 -7.49 30.37 -19.66
N GLY A 408 -8.54 30.94 -19.06
CA GLY A 408 -9.42 31.93 -19.72
C GLY A 408 -10.38 31.33 -20.74
N VAL A 409 -10.68 30.03 -20.65
CA VAL A 409 -11.66 29.34 -21.49
C VAL A 409 -13.07 29.81 -21.13
N SER A 410 -13.99 29.90 -22.11
CA SER A 410 -15.36 30.34 -21.91
C SER A 410 -16.15 29.42 -20.97
N SER A 411 -17.15 29.94 -20.26
CA SER A 411 -17.96 29.17 -19.33
C SER A 411 -18.72 28.03 -20.04
N GLU A 412 -19.17 28.26 -21.26
CA GLU A 412 -19.89 27.29 -22.09
C GLU A 412 -18.97 26.12 -22.47
N GLU A 413 -17.75 26.41 -22.91
CA GLU A 413 -16.77 25.38 -23.29
C GLU A 413 -16.28 24.61 -22.06
N ILE A 414 -16.11 25.29 -20.89
CA ILE A 414 -15.78 24.63 -19.61
C ILE A 414 -16.89 23.64 -19.25
N ALA A 415 -18.16 24.04 -19.33
CA ALA A 415 -19.29 23.17 -18.99
C ALA A 415 -19.32 21.91 -19.87
N GLU A 416 -19.18 22.08 -21.19
CA GLU A 416 -19.16 20.98 -22.17
C GLU A 416 -17.99 19.99 -21.89
N LYS A 417 -16.76 20.52 -21.74
CA LYS A 417 -15.58 19.69 -21.48
C LYS A 417 -15.66 18.99 -20.13
N THR A 418 -16.17 19.70 -19.10
CA THR A 418 -16.37 19.12 -17.75
C THR A 418 -17.35 17.98 -17.80
N GLU A 419 -18.50 18.13 -18.47
CA GLU A 419 -19.47 17.06 -18.63
C GLU A 419 -18.88 15.83 -19.32
N LYS A 420 -18.13 16.04 -20.42
CA LYS A 420 -17.45 14.97 -21.16
C LYS A 420 -16.46 14.20 -20.26
N VAL A 421 -15.58 14.90 -19.57
CA VAL A 421 -14.57 14.27 -18.71
C VAL A 421 -15.18 13.58 -17.50
N LEU A 422 -16.21 14.18 -16.87
CA LEU A 422 -16.93 13.53 -15.77
C LEU A 422 -17.63 12.23 -16.20
N LYS A 423 -18.15 12.16 -17.45
CA LYS A 423 -18.68 10.91 -18.00
C LYS A 423 -17.58 9.86 -18.18
N ILE A 424 -16.43 10.22 -18.75
CA ILE A 424 -15.26 9.34 -18.89
C ILE A 424 -14.81 8.78 -17.53
N CYS A 425 -14.77 9.64 -16.49
CA CYS A 425 -14.33 9.26 -15.15
C CYS A 425 -15.42 8.58 -14.30
N GLY A 426 -16.64 8.38 -14.83
CA GLY A 426 -17.76 7.80 -14.07
C GLY A 426 -18.27 8.70 -12.94
N LEU A 427 -17.98 10.01 -12.99
CA LEU A 427 -18.31 10.98 -11.95
C LEU A 427 -19.51 11.87 -12.29
N PHE A 428 -20.08 11.74 -13.48
CA PHE A 428 -21.18 12.60 -13.92
C PHE A 428 -22.40 12.64 -12.99
N PRO A 429 -22.83 11.51 -12.36
CA PRO A 429 -23.89 11.54 -11.36
C PRO A 429 -23.59 12.42 -10.14
N PHE A 430 -22.32 12.60 -9.80
CA PHE A 430 -21.83 13.35 -8.64
C PHE A 430 -21.43 14.79 -8.96
N ARG A 431 -21.63 15.28 -10.20
CA ARG A 431 -21.15 16.58 -10.68
C ARG A 431 -21.51 17.79 -9.79
N ASN A 432 -22.66 17.74 -9.15
CA ASN A 432 -23.17 18.80 -8.26
C ASN A 432 -22.93 18.51 -6.77
N TRP A 433 -22.24 17.41 -6.45
CA TRP A 433 -22.00 17.03 -5.07
C TRP A 433 -20.83 17.80 -4.45
N PRO A 434 -20.89 18.05 -3.13
CA PRO A 434 -19.72 18.51 -2.40
C PRO A 434 -18.67 17.39 -2.38
N ILE A 435 -17.40 17.76 -2.61
CA ILE A 435 -16.30 16.79 -2.66
C ILE A 435 -16.10 16.10 -1.31
N SER A 436 -16.46 16.76 -0.20
CA SER A 436 -16.43 16.16 1.15
C SER A 436 -17.29 14.91 1.29
N ALA A 437 -18.36 14.79 0.48
CA ALA A 437 -19.27 13.64 0.51
C ALA A 437 -18.77 12.45 -0.35
N LEU A 438 -17.69 12.62 -1.09
CA LEU A 438 -17.14 11.57 -1.94
C LEU A 438 -16.23 10.61 -1.16
N SER A 439 -16.25 9.33 -1.57
CA SER A 439 -15.25 8.35 -1.11
C SER A 439 -13.84 8.74 -1.56
N TYR A 440 -12.82 8.16 -0.92
CA TYR A 440 -11.42 8.42 -1.28
C TYR A 440 -11.12 8.06 -2.75
N GLY A 441 -11.62 6.93 -3.24
CA GLY A 441 -11.49 6.52 -4.65
C GLY A 441 -12.18 7.49 -5.62
N GLN A 442 -13.37 8.00 -5.25
CA GLN A 442 -14.05 9.03 -6.04
C GLN A 442 -13.28 10.35 -6.06
N LYS A 443 -12.73 10.78 -4.92
CA LYS A 443 -11.85 11.97 -4.86
C LYS A 443 -10.63 11.81 -5.76
N ARG A 444 -10.03 10.63 -5.81
CA ARG A 444 -8.91 10.32 -6.71
C ARG A 444 -9.33 10.41 -8.18
N ARG A 445 -10.50 9.89 -8.54
CA ARG A 445 -11.04 10.07 -9.89
C ARG A 445 -11.30 11.56 -10.22
N VAL A 446 -11.71 12.38 -9.25
CA VAL A 446 -11.84 13.83 -9.42
C VAL A 446 -10.50 14.47 -9.74
N THR A 447 -9.42 14.13 -9.01
CA THR A 447 -8.08 14.68 -9.31
C THR A 447 -7.57 14.25 -10.68
N ILE A 448 -7.82 13.01 -11.10
CA ILE A 448 -7.50 12.55 -12.46
C ILE A 448 -8.34 13.33 -13.49
N ALA A 449 -9.64 13.52 -13.24
CA ALA A 449 -10.53 14.29 -14.13
C ALA A 449 -10.07 15.74 -14.30
N SER A 450 -9.62 16.40 -13.21
CA SER A 450 -9.10 17.78 -13.22
C SER A 450 -7.82 17.91 -14.06
N ILE A 451 -7.07 16.84 -14.23
CA ILE A 451 -5.91 16.81 -15.11
C ILE A 451 -6.32 16.44 -16.55
N LEU A 452 -7.19 15.43 -16.73
CA LEU A 452 -7.64 14.97 -18.04
C LEU A 452 -8.35 16.04 -18.86
N ILE A 453 -9.09 16.95 -18.20
CA ILE A 453 -9.80 18.03 -18.89
C ILE A 453 -8.85 18.97 -19.63
N LEU A 454 -7.58 19.00 -19.22
CA LEU A 454 -6.52 19.80 -19.86
C LEU A 454 -5.94 19.11 -21.11
N ASN A 455 -6.38 17.88 -21.39
CA ASN A 455 -5.96 17.06 -22.52
C ASN A 455 -4.44 16.82 -22.60
N PRO A 456 -3.79 16.33 -21.53
CA PRO A 456 -2.35 16.05 -21.54
C PRO A 456 -2.01 14.89 -22.46
N GLU A 457 -0.77 14.82 -22.95
CA GLU A 457 -0.23 13.68 -23.71
C GLU A 457 0.39 12.62 -22.79
N ILE A 458 0.83 13.02 -21.61
CA ILE A 458 1.42 12.17 -20.56
C ILE A 458 0.73 12.45 -19.24
N ILE A 459 0.38 11.40 -18.49
CA ILE A 459 -0.02 11.52 -17.09
C ILE A 459 0.97 10.77 -16.21
N ILE A 460 1.45 11.45 -15.16
CA ILE A 460 2.24 10.86 -14.09
C ILE A 460 1.32 10.65 -12.89
N LEU A 461 1.21 9.41 -12.42
CA LEU A 461 0.42 9.01 -11.26
C LEU A 461 1.35 8.62 -10.12
N ASP A 462 1.30 9.33 -9.01
CA ASP A 462 2.12 9.02 -7.83
C ASP A 462 1.30 8.15 -6.87
N GLU A 463 1.72 6.88 -6.71
CA GLU A 463 1.07 5.86 -5.87
C GLU A 463 -0.46 5.79 -6.08
N PRO A 464 -0.94 5.46 -7.30
CA PRO A 464 -2.37 5.55 -7.63
C PRO A 464 -3.27 4.62 -6.81
N THR A 465 -2.73 3.57 -6.21
CA THR A 465 -3.45 2.54 -5.46
C THR A 465 -3.18 2.55 -3.96
N ALA A 466 -2.35 3.50 -3.47
CA ALA A 466 -2.00 3.55 -2.05
C ALA A 466 -3.23 3.68 -1.14
N GLY A 467 -3.30 2.85 -0.09
CA GLY A 467 -4.38 2.84 0.88
C GLY A 467 -5.75 2.39 0.34
N GLN A 468 -5.76 1.70 -0.81
CA GLN A 468 -6.99 1.15 -1.41
C GLN A 468 -7.13 -0.34 -1.09
N ASP A 469 -8.37 -0.78 -0.83
CA ASP A 469 -8.69 -2.20 -0.88
C ASP A 469 -8.72 -2.71 -2.33
N TYR A 470 -8.76 -4.03 -2.50
CA TYR A 470 -8.65 -4.66 -3.82
C TYR A 470 -9.76 -4.25 -4.79
N ARG A 471 -10.97 -4.03 -4.32
CA ARG A 471 -12.09 -3.60 -5.17
C ARG A 471 -11.82 -2.20 -5.76
N HIS A 472 -11.49 -1.24 -4.89
CA HIS A 472 -11.18 0.13 -5.33
C HIS A 472 -9.87 0.18 -6.15
N TYR A 473 -8.89 -0.65 -5.79
CA TYR A 473 -7.67 -0.85 -6.57
C TYR A 473 -8.01 -1.26 -8.01
N THR A 474 -8.80 -2.33 -8.19
CA THR A 474 -9.19 -2.83 -9.52
C THR A 474 -9.96 -1.77 -10.30
N GLU A 475 -10.94 -1.11 -9.68
CA GLU A 475 -11.71 -0.05 -10.32
C GLU A 475 -10.83 1.11 -10.84
N ILE A 476 -9.80 1.52 -10.09
CA ILE A 476 -8.88 2.58 -10.52
C ILE A 476 -7.96 2.08 -11.62
N MET A 477 -7.44 0.87 -11.52
CA MET A 477 -6.50 0.34 -12.52
C MET A 477 -7.19 0.05 -13.85
N GLU A 478 -8.40 -0.49 -13.84
CA GLU A 478 -9.24 -0.65 -15.05
C GLU A 478 -9.56 0.69 -15.70
N PHE A 479 -9.88 1.70 -14.89
CA PHE A 479 -10.09 3.05 -15.39
C PHE A 479 -8.81 3.60 -16.06
N ILE A 480 -7.63 3.47 -15.43
CA ILE A 480 -6.34 3.88 -16.00
C ILE A 480 -6.04 3.10 -17.29
N HIS A 481 -6.32 1.80 -17.32
CA HIS A 481 -6.15 0.97 -18.53
C HIS A 481 -7.04 1.48 -19.68
N THR A 482 -8.31 1.80 -19.40
CA THR A 482 -9.23 2.39 -20.38
C THR A 482 -8.70 3.72 -20.93
N LEU A 483 -8.15 4.59 -20.08
CA LEU A 483 -7.54 5.85 -20.53
C LEU A 483 -6.36 5.61 -21.49
N ASN A 484 -5.52 4.64 -21.22
CA ASN A 484 -4.42 4.31 -22.14
C ASN A 484 -4.95 3.71 -23.46
N LYS A 485 -5.85 2.71 -23.39
CA LYS A 485 -6.33 1.96 -24.54
C LYS A 485 -7.17 2.82 -25.49
N ASP A 486 -8.15 3.55 -24.96
CA ASP A 486 -9.15 4.25 -25.75
C ASP A 486 -8.73 5.68 -26.13
N TYR A 487 -7.90 6.31 -25.30
CA TYR A 487 -7.45 7.70 -25.50
C TYR A 487 -5.96 7.81 -25.87
N GLN A 488 -5.24 6.68 -25.99
CA GLN A 488 -3.81 6.62 -26.33
C GLN A 488 -2.93 7.46 -25.38
N LEU A 489 -3.37 7.61 -24.14
CA LEU A 489 -2.69 8.38 -23.12
C LEU A 489 -1.42 7.66 -22.67
N THR A 490 -0.29 8.35 -22.67
CA THR A 490 0.96 7.83 -22.12
C THR A 490 0.90 7.93 -20.60
N ILE A 491 1.22 6.84 -19.89
CA ILE A 491 1.04 6.77 -18.44
C ILE A 491 2.36 6.37 -17.76
N LEU A 492 2.82 7.20 -16.83
CA LEU A 492 3.92 6.90 -15.92
C LEU A 492 3.35 6.70 -14.52
N MET A 493 3.60 5.55 -13.90
CA MET A 493 3.12 5.24 -12.54
C MET A 493 4.30 5.09 -11.61
N ILE A 494 4.40 5.94 -10.61
CA ILE A 494 5.30 5.71 -9.48
C ILE A 494 4.58 4.78 -8.54
N SER A 495 5.14 3.60 -8.29
CA SER A 495 4.56 2.64 -7.35
C SER A 495 5.60 1.68 -6.80
N HIS A 496 5.33 1.17 -5.62
CA HIS A 496 6.01 0.03 -5.01
C HIS A 496 5.09 -1.20 -4.93
N ASP A 497 3.86 -1.10 -5.43
CA ASP A 497 2.94 -2.22 -5.49
C ASP A 497 3.35 -3.21 -6.58
N MET A 498 3.87 -4.37 -6.16
CA MET A 498 4.38 -5.41 -7.08
C MET A 498 3.28 -5.99 -7.99
N HIS A 499 2.04 -6.04 -7.49
CA HIS A 499 0.89 -6.49 -8.28
C HIS A 499 0.57 -5.52 -9.40
N LEU A 500 0.52 -4.20 -9.08
CA LEU A 500 0.31 -3.16 -10.08
C LEU A 500 1.37 -3.20 -11.18
N ILE A 501 2.66 -3.29 -10.78
CA ILE A 501 3.78 -3.37 -11.71
C ILE A 501 3.61 -4.57 -12.64
N GLN A 502 3.27 -5.73 -12.08
CA GLN A 502 3.18 -6.98 -12.81
C GLN A 502 1.97 -7.04 -13.75
N GLU A 503 0.80 -6.59 -13.31
CA GLU A 503 -0.46 -6.77 -14.03
C GLU A 503 -0.75 -5.65 -15.04
N TYR A 504 -0.44 -4.40 -14.68
CA TYR A 504 -0.89 -3.23 -15.43
C TYR A 504 0.21 -2.49 -16.19
N THR A 505 1.50 -2.79 -15.97
CA THR A 505 2.57 -2.14 -16.72
C THR A 505 3.25 -3.09 -17.70
N LYS A 506 3.72 -2.52 -18.80
CA LYS A 506 4.49 -3.28 -19.80
C LYS A 506 5.99 -3.12 -19.60
N ARG A 507 6.42 -2.06 -18.91
CA ARG A 507 7.81 -1.65 -18.75
C ARG A 507 8.03 -1.05 -17.38
N ALA A 508 9.20 -1.27 -16.80
CA ALA A 508 9.59 -0.78 -15.49
C ALA A 508 10.94 -0.03 -15.57
N LEU A 509 10.95 1.21 -15.11
CA LEU A 509 12.16 1.98 -14.84
C LEU A 509 12.54 1.76 -13.38
N VAL A 510 13.60 1.02 -13.16
CA VAL A 510 14.02 0.59 -11.82
C VAL A 510 15.09 1.53 -11.29
N PHE A 511 14.81 2.23 -10.21
CA PHE A 511 15.70 3.18 -9.56
C PHE A 511 16.33 2.59 -8.30
N GLY A 512 17.57 2.98 -8.03
CA GLY A 512 18.28 2.72 -6.79
C GLY A 512 19.41 3.71 -6.62
N GLU A 513 19.60 4.22 -5.39
CA GLU A 513 20.67 5.15 -5.04
C GLU A 513 20.79 6.39 -5.97
N GLY A 514 19.65 6.88 -6.46
CA GLY A 514 19.59 8.04 -7.34
C GLY A 514 19.99 7.77 -8.79
N THR A 515 20.12 6.52 -9.22
CA THR A 515 20.43 6.12 -10.59
C THR A 515 19.35 5.22 -11.17
N LEU A 516 19.25 5.15 -12.50
CA LEU A 516 18.46 4.17 -13.20
C LEU A 516 19.24 2.85 -13.26
N LEU A 517 18.85 1.86 -12.47
CA LEU A 517 19.49 0.55 -12.41
C LEU A 517 19.16 -0.31 -13.63
N ALA A 518 17.90 -0.23 -14.10
CA ALA A 518 17.44 -0.96 -15.26
C ALA A 518 16.20 -0.29 -15.89
N ASP A 519 16.08 -0.47 -17.19
CA ASP A 519 14.92 -0.19 -18.01
C ASP A 519 14.48 -1.52 -18.63
N THR A 520 13.44 -2.16 -18.07
CA THR A 520 13.15 -3.58 -18.32
C THR A 520 11.65 -3.89 -18.30
N TYR A 521 11.30 -5.15 -18.59
CA TYR A 521 9.93 -5.65 -18.47
C TYR A 521 9.67 -6.19 -17.05
N PRO A 522 8.42 -6.10 -16.53
CA PRO A 522 8.09 -6.63 -15.19
C PRO A 522 8.51 -8.09 -14.99
N LYS A 523 8.32 -8.95 -16.00
CA LYS A 523 8.73 -10.35 -15.93
C LYS A 523 10.24 -10.52 -15.66
N ALA A 524 11.08 -9.77 -16.35
CA ALA A 524 12.53 -9.81 -16.16
C ALA A 524 12.95 -9.15 -14.84
N LEU A 525 12.25 -8.10 -14.40
CA LEU A 525 12.44 -7.48 -13.09
C LEU A 525 12.23 -8.51 -11.97
N PHE A 526 11.07 -9.19 -11.95
CA PHE A 526 10.71 -10.12 -10.87
C PHE A 526 11.49 -11.44 -10.91
N ALA A 527 12.09 -11.79 -12.03
CA ALA A 527 13.00 -12.94 -12.13
C ALA A 527 14.45 -12.62 -11.66
N ASN A 528 14.82 -11.35 -11.50
CA ASN A 528 16.18 -10.92 -11.19
C ASN A 528 16.36 -10.51 -9.71
N ASN A 529 16.88 -11.41 -8.88
CA ASN A 529 17.04 -11.19 -7.45
C ASN A 529 18.02 -10.05 -7.09
N ASP A 530 19.08 -9.82 -7.86
CA ASP A 530 20.01 -8.72 -7.60
C ASP A 530 19.29 -7.38 -7.79
N LEU A 531 18.55 -7.25 -8.89
CA LEU A 531 17.77 -6.06 -9.19
C LEU A 531 16.67 -5.80 -8.13
N LEU A 532 15.94 -6.85 -7.70
CA LEU A 532 14.95 -6.75 -6.63
C LEU A 532 15.60 -6.24 -5.33
N ASN A 533 16.73 -6.80 -4.94
CA ASN A 533 17.43 -6.40 -3.72
C ASN A 533 17.88 -4.94 -3.76
N ARG A 534 18.42 -4.47 -4.89
CA ARG A 534 18.91 -3.09 -5.08
C ARG A 534 17.77 -2.08 -5.20
N SER A 535 16.60 -2.52 -5.61
CA SER A 535 15.39 -1.67 -5.76
C SER A 535 14.44 -1.74 -4.57
N SER A 536 14.79 -2.44 -3.48
CA SER A 536 13.94 -2.68 -2.29
C SER A 536 12.59 -3.31 -2.62
N LEU A 537 12.54 -4.06 -3.72
CA LEU A 537 11.44 -4.95 -4.05
C LEU A 537 11.70 -6.35 -3.49
N THR A 538 10.67 -7.17 -3.46
CA THR A 538 10.76 -8.56 -3.04
C THR A 538 10.36 -9.50 -4.17
N GLU A 539 10.76 -10.74 -4.05
CA GLU A 539 10.30 -11.80 -4.93
C GLU A 539 8.80 -12.04 -4.74
N THR A 540 8.04 -12.10 -5.83
CA THR A 540 6.61 -12.43 -5.78
C THR A 540 6.39 -13.91 -5.50
N SER A 541 5.22 -14.28 -4.97
CA SER A 541 4.88 -15.69 -4.78
C SER A 541 4.77 -16.47 -6.10
N LEU A 542 4.53 -15.80 -7.23
CA LEU A 542 4.59 -16.42 -8.56
C LEU A 542 6.01 -16.85 -8.93
N THR A 543 7.01 -15.99 -8.68
CA THR A 543 8.41 -16.33 -8.92
C THR A 543 8.84 -17.52 -8.06
N LYS A 544 8.45 -17.50 -6.78
CA LYS A 544 8.70 -18.62 -5.86
C LYS A 544 8.01 -19.90 -6.35
N LEU A 545 6.76 -19.81 -6.81
CA LEU A 545 6.01 -20.96 -7.35
C LEU A 545 6.69 -21.54 -8.60
N ALA A 546 7.09 -20.69 -9.54
CA ALA A 546 7.80 -21.12 -10.75
C ALA A 546 9.07 -21.90 -10.42
N ARG A 547 9.86 -21.45 -9.45
CA ARG A 547 11.04 -22.18 -8.98
C ARG A 547 10.69 -23.50 -8.31
N THR A 548 9.66 -23.50 -7.44
CA THR A 548 9.22 -24.73 -6.74
C THR A 548 8.81 -25.82 -7.72
N ILE A 549 8.15 -25.44 -8.82
CA ILE A 549 7.75 -26.39 -9.86
C ILE A 549 8.84 -26.61 -10.92
N ALA A 550 10.03 -26.04 -10.78
CA ALA A 550 11.11 -26.09 -11.77
C ALA A 550 10.63 -25.64 -13.19
N TYR A 551 10.05 -24.45 -13.26
CA TYR A 551 9.62 -23.76 -14.48
C TYR A 551 10.41 -22.46 -14.64
N ASP A 552 10.62 -21.98 -15.87
CA ASP A 552 11.25 -20.68 -16.08
C ASP A 552 10.40 -19.54 -15.49
N SER A 553 10.99 -18.73 -14.61
CA SER A 553 10.26 -17.73 -13.85
C SER A 553 9.74 -16.58 -14.72
N GLU A 554 10.51 -16.14 -15.72
CA GLU A 554 10.08 -15.10 -16.67
C GLU A 554 8.90 -15.57 -17.50
N GLU A 555 9.00 -16.78 -18.05
CA GLU A 555 7.98 -17.38 -18.87
C GLU A 555 6.69 -17.64 -18.08
N PHE A 556 6.81 -18.15 -16.84
CA PHE A 556 5.66 -18.40 -15.98
C PHE A 556 4.90 -17.12 -15.63
N ILE A 557 5.61 -16.06 -15.27
CA ILE A 557 5.01 -14.75 -14.97
C ILE A 557 4.32 -14.18 -16.23
N GLU A 558 4.97 -14.26 -17.40
CA GLU A 558 4.39 -13.76 -18.67
C GLU A 558 3.09 -14.50 -19.03
N LYS A 559 3.05 -15.81 -18.83
CA LYS A 559 1.87 -16.64 -19.06
C LYS A 559 0.76 -16.34 -18.05
N PHE A 560 1.09 -16.21 -16.78
CA PHE A 560 0.13 -15.82 -15.74
C PHE A 560 -0.53 -14.46 -16.07
N ILE A 561 0.28 -13.44 -16.38
CA ILE A 561 -0.21 -12.11 -16.77
C ILE A 561 -1.10 -12.19 -18.03
N SER A 562 -0.69 -12.96 -19.02
CA SER A 562 -1.48 -13.15 -20.25
C SER A 562 -2.83 -13.80 -19.96
N TYR A 563 -2.86 -14.79 -19.06
CA TYR A 563 -4.09 -15.46 -18.65
C TYR A 563 -5.03 -14.50 -17.90
N GLU A 564 -4.52 -13.74 -16.94
CA GLU A 564 -5.27 -12.72 -16.18
C GLU A 564 -5.93 -11.68 -17.12
N ARG A 565 -5.14 -11.13 -18.04
CA ARG A 565 -5.62 -10.12 -19.02
C ARG A 565 -6.70 -10.64 -19.97
N ASN A 566 -6.69 -11.93 -20.29
CA ASN A 566 -7.71 -12.52 -21.15
C ASN A 566 -9.01 -12.85 -20.41
N ARG A 567 -9.01 -12.82 -19.07
CA ARG A 567 -10.21 -12.99 -18.23
C ARG A 567 -10.95 -11.68 -17.96
N LEU A 568 -10.20 -10.57 -17.97
CA LEU A 568 -10.74 -9.21 -17.86
C LEU A 568 -11.28 -8.73 -19.22
#